data_3ec1711212aab26aa576f9ad5bf6fdda
#
_entry.id   3ec1711212aab26aa576f9ad5bf6fdda
#
_cell.length_a   1.000
_cell.length_b   1.000
_cell.length_c   1.000
_cell.angle_alpha   90.00
_cell.angle_beta   90.00
_cell.angle_gamma   90.00
#
_symmetry.space_group_name_H-M   'P 1'
#
loop_
_entity.id
_entity.type
_entity.pdbx_description
1 polymer ?
#
loop_
_entity_poly.entity_id
_entity_poly.type
_entity_poly.pdbx_seq_one_letter_code
_entity_poly.pdbx_strand_id
1 'polypeptide(L)'
;MVVHVLILLVLGLVTIADPIKIVNVLSANYSGEEGPEVEEFTIEEIDPGDISEMEEEVVEPVDVAEAMEMVEPTPMDPMEIATVDFEVSDFASEMAPAAMSLQTVSSLNVQAMSSRSADMKKKLLRDYGGNESSEAAVTEALKWLSRHQMPNGAWTYQHNLVCNGRCGNPGEPNRAKAFNAATAMGLLPFMGAGQTHKAGEFREVVFRGLRFLVQNGKPGTQGGLPVLDLSEGAGNLYSHGLAAIALCEAYAMTEDPELLGPAQAAINYIVYAQCRDGGWRYRPQQPDGGDTSVTGWQVMALKSGYMGHLIIPPRTIQGTLLFLDKVQSNNGAMYGYAGPTTRMRASTTAIGLLCRMYTGWDKKHPGIVAGVEGLAKIGVLKNDIYYDYYAAQVLRHYGGEKWDKFNVELRDWLVSTQSQDAGAKGSWHFPNSASHRGPKEGGRLASTSFATMILEVYYRHMPLYADAAAEDEFPL
;
A
#
# COMPACT_ATOMS: atom_id res chain seq x y z
N MET A 1 48.50 -21.62 11.03
CA MET A 1 47.65 -21.33 9.87
C MET A 1 46.58 -22.42 9.63
N VAL A 2 46.90 -23.69 9.54
CA VAL A 2 45.92 -24.79 9.31
C VAL A 2 44.87 -24.90 10.40
N VAL A 3 45.24 -24.73 11.68
CA VAL A 3 44.30 -24.82 12.83
C VAL A 3 43.25 -23.69 12.82
N HIS A 4 43.62 -22.48 12.41
CA HIS A 4 42.68 -21.35 12.31
C HIS A 4 41.66 -21.51 11.17
N VAL A 5 42.08 -22.12 10.06
CA VAL A 5 41.18 -22.43 8.93
C VAL A 5 40.18 -23.53 9.34
N LEU A 6 40.60 -24.50 10.12
CA LEU A 6 39.75 -25.56 10.64
C LEU A 6 38.69 -25.02 11.63
N ILE A 7 39.11 -24.10 12.50
CA ILE A 7 38.18 -23.42 13.45
C ILE A 7 37.15 -22.58 12.71
N LEU A 8 37.57 -21.83 11.65
CA LEU A 8 36.61 -21.06 10.83
C LEU A 8 35.65 -21.94 10.03
N LEU A 9 36.12 -23.11 9.57
CA LEU A 9 35.26 -24.09 8.88
C LEU A 9 34.23 -24.72 9.85
N VAL A 10 34.64 -25.02 11.07
CA VAL A 10 33.74 -25.55 12.11
C VAL A 10 32.75 -24.50 12.59
N LEU A 11 33.18 -23.25 12.74
CA LEU A 11 32.29 -22.11 13.04
C LEU A 11 31.33 -21.83 11.88
N GLY A 12 31.75 -21.93 10.65
CA GLY A 12 30.89 -21.79 9.46
C GLY A 12 29.84 -22.90 9.35
N LEU A 13 30.19 -24.13 9.75
CA LEU A 13 29.26 -25.26 9.78
C LEU A 13 28.24 -25.20 10.93
N VAL A 14 28.59 -24.54 12.05
CA VAL A 14 27.67 -24.33 13.20
C VAL A 14 26.68 -23.19 12.94
N THR A 15 27.03 -22.21 12.10
CA THR A 15 26.14 -21.11 11.73
C THR A 15 25.15 -21.44 10.60
N ILE A 16 25.29 -22.61 9.94
CA ILE A 16 24.35 -23.11 8.92
C ILE A 16 23.39 -24.16 9.51
N ALA A 17 23.31 -24.30 10.83
CA ALA A 17 22.27 -25.11 11.44
C ALA A 17 20.92 -24.39 11.38
N ASP A 18 20.05 -24.98 10.63
CA ASP A 18 18.67 -24.69 10.27
C ASP A 18 17.95 -23.75 11.28
N PRO A 19 17.55 -22.51 10.92
CA PRO A 19 16.82 -21.60 11.83
C PRO A 19 15.48 -22.18 12.31
N ILE A 20 14.90 -23.14 11.62
CA ILE A 20 13.67 -23.85 11.99
C ILE A 20 13.83 -24.65 13.30
N LYS A 21 15.03 -25.13 13.62
CA LYS A 21 15.25 -25.87 14.87
C LYS A 21 15.37 -24.97 16.11
N ILE A 22 15.75 -23.72 15.95
CA ILE A 22 15.86 -22.76 17.07
C ILE A 22 14.47 -22.29 17.51
N VAL A 23 13.53 -22.13 16.61
CA VAL A 23 12.15 -21.73 16.93
C VAL A 23 11.42 -22.84 17.72
N ASN A 24 11.65 -24.11 17.39
CA ASN A 24 11.06 -25.24 18.09
C ASN A 24 11.62 -25.48 19.51
N VAL A 25 12.85 -24.99 19.80
CA VAL A 25 13.44 -25.12 21.15
C VAL A 25 12.93 -24.02 22.08
N LEU A 26 12.59 -22.85 21.55
CA LEU A 26 12.02 -21.73 22.36
C LEU A 26 10.53 -21.92 22.67
N SER A 27 9.78 -22.67 21.85
CA SER A 27 8.38 -22.98 22.11
C SER A 27 8.15 -24.18 23.06
N ALA A 28 9.17 -25.00 23.30
CA ALA A 28 9.05 -26.18 24.18
C ALA A 28 9.27 -25.89 25.68
N ASN A 29 9.71 -24.69 26.07
CA ASN A 29 10.04 -24.36 27.45
C ASN A 29 9.02 -23.43 28.14
N TYR A 30 7.81 -23.27 27.57
CA TYR A 30 6.75 -22.49 28.25
C TYR A 30 5.55 -23.37 28.58
N SER A 31 5.79 -24.39 29.40
CA SER A 31 4.72 -25.16 30.05
C SER A 31 5.09 -25.40 31.51
N GLY A 32 4.42 -24.67 32.39
CA GLY A 32 4.28 -25.06 33.79
C GLY A 32 4.78 -24.01 34.78
N GLU A 33 3.87 -23.15 35.21
CA GLU A 33 3.65 -22.82 36.61
C GLU A 33 2.30 -22.12 36.72
N GLU A 34 1.42 -22.66 37.55
CA GLU A 34 0.11 -22.15 37.86
C GLU A 34 0.25 -20.78 38.54
N GLY A 35 -0.26 -19.71 37.88
CA GLY A 35 -0.46 -18.40 38.50
C GLY A 35 -1.82 -18.33 39.21
N PRO A 36 -2.02 -17.39 40.14
CA PRO A 36 -3.21 -17.33 40.98
C PRO A 36 -4.50 -17.09 40.18
N GLU A 37 -5.58 -17.68 40.70
CA GLU A 37 -6.95 -17.58 40.15
C GLU A 37 -7.35 -16.12 39.90
N VAL A 38 -7.76 -15.84 38.67
CA VAL A 38 -8.36 -14.55 38.29
C VAL A 38 -9.85 -14.64 38.52
N GLU A 39 -10.37 -13.78 39.41
CA GLU A 39 -11.80 -13.66 39.70
C GLU A 39 -12.58 -13.38 38.38
N GLU A 40 -13.63 -14.17 38.19
CA GLU A 40 -14.56 -14.06 37.08
C GLU A 40 -15.35 -12.75 37.18
N PHE A 41 -15.06 -11.77 36.30
CA PHE A 41 -15.92 -10.61 36.11
C PHE A 41 -17.07 -11.00 35.21
N THR A 42 -18.26 -11.13 35.80
CA THR A 42 -19.53 -11.20 35.06
C THR A 42 -19.78 -9.88 34.34
N ILE A 43 -19.79 -9.91 33.03
CA ILE A 43 -20.25 -8.78 32.21
C ILE A 43 -21.77 -8.86 32.17
N GLU A 44 -22.47 -7.90 32.82
CA GLU A 44 -23.91 -7.69 32.63
C GLU A 44 -24.18 -7.37 31.15
N GLU A 45 -25.16 -8.09 30.59
CA GLU A 45 -25.66 -7.86 29.23
C GLU A 45 -26.28 -6.46 29.16
N ILE A 46 -25.69 -5.57 28.37
CA ILE A 46 -26.29 -4.27 28.02
C ILE A 46 -27.35 -4.53 26.96
N ASP A 47 -28.60 -4.23 27.32
CA ASP A 47 -29.78 -4.29 26.47
C ASP A 47 -29.61 -3.40 25.21
N PRO A 48 -29.86 -3.90 23.97
CA PRO A 48 -29.74 -3.14 22.74
C PRO A 48 -30.70 -1.97 22.57
N GLY A 49 -31.60 -1.73 23.56
CA GLY A 49 -32.59 -0.68 23.54
C GLY A 49 -32.14 0.72 23.95
N ASP A 50 -30.97 0.87 24.58
CA ASP A 50 -30.54 2.12 25.22
C ASP A 50 -29.67 3.07 24.35
N ILE A 51 -29.58 2.87 23.02
CA ILE A 51 -28.78 3.72 22.13
C ILE A 51 -29.67 4.66 21.27
N SER A 52 -30.90 4.88 21.62
CA SER A 52 -31.84 5.74 20.84
C SER A 52 -32.05 7.16 21.37
N GLU A 53 -31.40 7.57 22.44
CA GLU A 53 -31.50 8.95 22.97
C GLU A 53 -30.11 9.57 23.24
N MET A 54 -29.37 9.87 22.15
CA MET A 54 -28.40 10.96 22.14
C MET A 54 -28.95 12.05 21.23
N GLU A 55 -29.55 13.06 21.86
CA GLU A 55 -30.02 14.26 21.22
C GLU A 55 -28.93 14.93 20.38
N GLU A 56 -29.24 15.19 19.11
CA GLU A 56 -28.46 16.09 18.26
C GLU A 56 -28.53 17.49 18.89
N GLU A 57 -27.42 17.95 19.46
CA GLU A 57 -27.27 19.36 19.81
C GLU A 57 -27.15 20.15 18.50
N VAL A 58 -28.27 20.75 18.12
CA VAL A 58 -28.37 21.64 16.97
C VAL A 58 -27.60 22.92 17.31
N VAL A 59 -26.38 23.03 16.77
CA VAL A 59 -25.63 24.30 16.79
C VAL A 59 -26.30 25.22 15.78
N GLU A 60 -26.93 26.31 16.25
CA GLU A 60 -27.50 27.36 15.42
C GLU A 60 -26.44 27.94 14.47
N PRO A 61 -26.78 28.26 13.20
CA PRO A 61 -25.84 28.82 12.26
C PRO A 61 -25.48 30.25 12.69
N VAL A 62 -24.21 30.46 13.03
CA VAL A 62 -23.66 31.80 13.22
C VAL A 62 -23.66 32.52 11.87
N ASP A 63 -24.33 33.67 11.81
CA ASP A 63 -24.43 34.53 10.65
C ASP A 63 -23.06 35.17 10.35
N VAL A 64 -22.40 34.69 9.25
CA VAL A 64 -21.04 35.10 8.84
C VAL A 64 -21.07 36.39 8.00
N ALA A 65 -22.18 37.14 8.02
CA ALA A 65 -22.33 38.35 7.18
C ALA A 65 -21.70 39.63 7.74
N GLU A 66 -21.18 39.63 8.97
CA GLU A 66 -20.69 40.88 9.61
C GLU A 66 -19.15 40.99 9.79
N ALA A 67 -18.35 40.13 9.21
CA ALA A 67 -16.88 40.16 9.34
C ALA A 67 -16.12 40.23 8.00
N MET A 68 -16.71 40.82 6.98
CA MET A 68 -15.98 41.20 5.76
C MET A 68 -15.78 42.70 5.70
N GLU A 69 -14.97 43.28 6.60
CA GLU A 69 -14.33 44.56 6.36
C GLU A 69 -13.23 44.33 5.31
N MET A 70 -13.30 45.11 4.22
CA MET A 70 -12.42 45.07 3.07
C MET A 70 -10.98 45.35 3.50
N VAL A 71 -10.14 44.33 3.44
CA VAL A 71 -8.69 44.51 3.36
C VAL A 71 -8.33 44.55 1.88
N GLU A 72 -7.89 45.74 1.42
CA GLU A 72 -7.35 45.89 0.07
C GLU A 72 -6.17 44.93 -0.14
N PRO A 73 -6.08 44.24 -1.30
CA PRO A 73 -4.97 43.36 -1.58
C PRO A 73 -3.69 44.18 -1.77
N THR A 74 -2.79 44.15 -0.80
CA THR A 74 -1.40 44.53 -1.02
C THR A 74 -0.78 43.65 -2.08
N PRO A 75 -0.07 44.22 -3.08
CA PRO A 75 0.66 43.40 -4.05
C PRO A 75 1.72 42.59 -3.29
N MET A 76 1.57 41.27 -3.26
CA MET A 76 2.64 40.41 -2.80
C MET A 76 3.73 40.40 -3.88
N ASP A 77 4.92 40.86 -3.51
CA ASP A 77 6.13 40.62 -4.27
C ASP A 77 6.25 39.13 -4.55
N PRO A 78 6.72 38.73 -5.74
CA PRO A 78 6.95 37.31 -6.04
C PRO A 78 7.93 36.76 -5.00
N MET A 79 7.42 35.93 -4.11
CA MET A 79 8.21 35.19 -3.15
C MET A 79 9.22 34.39 -3.97
N GLU A 80 10.48 34.79 -3.96
CA GLU A 80 11.59 33.96 -4.38
C GLU A 80 11.47 32.65 -3.59
N ILE A 81 11.02 31.62 -4.27
CA ILE A 81 11.12 30.25 -3.76
C ILE A 81 12.62 29.99 -3.70
N ALA A 82 13.19 30.16 -2.50
CA ALA A 82 14.52 29.66 -2.22
C ALA A 82 14.49 28.17 -2.60
N THR A 83 15.09 27.86 -3.73
CA THR A 83 15.44 26.49 -4.07
C THR A 83 16.45 26.06 -3.03
N VAL A 84 15.99 25.44 -1.96
CA VAL A 84 16.88 24.67 -1.11
C VAL A 84 17.28 23.51 -1.99
N ASP A 85 18.46 23.60 -2.59
CA ASP A 85 19.15 22.47 -3.20
C ASP A 85 19.42 21.47 -2.07
N PHE A 86 18.43 20.65 -1.79
CA PHE A 86 18.61 19.46 -0.98
C PHE A 86 19.38 18.48 -1.88
N GLU A 87 20.69 18.44 -1.72
CA GLU A 87 21.52 17.46 -2.41
C GLU A 87 21.11 16.07 -1.92
N VAL A 88 20.34 15.34 -2.73
CA VAL A 88 20.02 13.92 -2.53
C VAL A 88 21.28 13.09 -2.32
N SER A 89 22.42 13.58 -2.80
CA SER A 89 23.76 13.04 -2.58
C SER A 89 24.14 12.88 -1.09
N ASP A 90 23.76 13.81 -0.21
CA ASP A 90 24.09 13.71 1.22
C ASP A 90 23.29 12.61 1.92
N PHE A 91 22.03 12.43 1.53
CA PHE A 91 21.18 11.35 2.06
C PHE A 91 21.66 9.95 1.60
N ALA A 92 22.10 9.86 0.34
CA ALA A 92 22.68 8.63 -0.21
C ALA A 92 24.04 8.29 0.42
N SER A 93 24.86 9.30 0.82
CA SER A 93 26.18 9.07 1.40
C SER A 93 26.13 8.49 2.83
N GLU A 94 25.15 8.90 3.63
CA GLU A 94 24.94 8.34 4.97
C GLU A 94 24.43 6.88 4.93
N MET A 95 23.75 6.49 3.84
CA MET A 95 23.24 5.13 3.62
C MET A 95 24.22 4.24 2.82
N ALA A 96 25.33 4.79 2.30
CA ALA A 96 26.28 4.09 1.46
C ALA A 96 26.84 2.76 2.07
N PRO A 97 27.12 2.64 3.38
CA PRO A 97 27.56 1.38 3.97
C PRO A 97 26.53 0.26 3.89
N ALA A 98 25.22 0.60 4.04
CA ALA A 98 24.13 -0.36 3.90
C ALA A 98 23.89 -0.76 2.43
N ALA A 99 24.01 0.20 1.50
CA ALA A 99 23.91 -0.03 0.07
C ALA A 99 25.02 -0.95 -0.47
N MET A 100 26.25 -0.83 0.02
CA MET A 100 27.38 -1.68 -0.39
C MET A 100 27.19 -3.15 0.03
N SER A 101 26.54 -3.43 1.17
CA SER A 101 26.21 -4.81 1.57
C SER A 101 25.10 -5.42 0.71
N LEU A 102 24.23 -4.60 0.11
CA LEU A 102 23.16 -5.04 -0.78
C LEU A 102 23.64 -5.35 -2.20
N GLN A 103 24.70 -4.69 -2.69
CA GLN A 103 25.23 -4.94 -4.03
C GLN A 103 25.76 -6.36 -4.23
N THR A 104 26.14 -7.05 -3.16
CA THR A 104 26.65 -8.43 -3.21
C THR A 104 25.51 -9.47 -3.33
N VAL A 105 24.27 -9.10 -3.05
CA VAL A 105 23.07 -9.98 -3.12
C VAL A 105 22.26 -9.76 -4.40
N SER A 106 22.54 -8.69 -5.14
CA SER A 106 21.72 -8.20 -6.27
C SER A 106 21.65 -9.08 -7.50
N SER A 107 22.45 -10.17 -7.59
CA SER A 107 22.44 -11.04 -8.77
C SER A 107 21.27 -12.05 -8.82
N LEU A 108 20.47 -12.16 -7.75
CA LEU A 108 19.47 -13.23 -7.62
C LEU A 108 18.00 -12.82 -7.85
N ASN A 109 17.66 -11.52 -7.85
CA ASN A 109 16.24 -11.11 -7.83
C ASN A 109 15.82 -10.01 -8.83
N VAL A 110 16.48 -9.86 -9.96
CA VAL A 110 16.02 -9.01 -11.10
C VAL A 110 14.62 -9.46 -11.61
N GLN A 111 14.11 -10.57 -11.12
CA GLN A 111 12.84 -11.15 -11.61
C GLN A 111 11.58 -10.56 -10.99
N ALA A 112 11.62 -10.02 -9.77
CA ALA A 112 10.41 -9.60 -9.05
C ALA A 112 9.59 -8.50 -9.77
N MET A 113 10.28 -7.58 -10.46
CA MET A 113 9.64 -6.53 -11.29
C MET A 113 9.70 -6.81 -12.80
N SER A 114 10.27 -7.94 -13.22
CA SER A 114 10.35 -8.34 -14.64
C SER A 114 8.99 -8.60 -15.28
N SER A 115 7.96 -8.89 -14.45
CA SER A 115 6.57 -9.05 -14.89
C SER A 115 6.02 -7.86 -15.66
N ARG A 116 6.57 -6.66 -15.43
CA ARG A 116 6.16 -5.40 -16.08
C ARG A 116 6.93 -5.12 -17.37
N SER A 117 7.91 -5.96 -17.74
CA SER A 117 8.57 -5.88 -19.05
C SER A 117 7.59 -6.18 -20.19
N ALA A 118 7.80 -5.59 -21.38
CA ALA A 118 6.86 -5.66 -22.49
C ALA A 118 6.47 -7.11 -22.87
N ASP A 119 7.45 -8.02 -22.90
CA ASP A 119 7.22 -9.41 -23.31
C ASP A 119 6.53 -10.22 -22.21
N MET A 120 6.99 -10.07 -20.96
CA MET A 120 6.37 -10.75 -19.82
C MET A 120 4.95 -10.24 -19.59
N LYS A 121 4.73 -8.92 -19.69
CA LYS A 121 3.39 -8.31 -19.62
C LYS A 121 2.42 -8.95 -20.61
N LYS A 122 2.80 -9.10 -21.88
CA LYS A 122 1.94 -9.75 -22.91
C LYS A 122 1.63 -11.21 -22.55
N LYS A 123 2.61 -11.94 -22.03
CA LYS A 123 2.42 -13.32 -21.60
C LYS A 123 1.43 -13.39 -20.43
N LEU A 124 1.70 -12.66 -19.35
CA LEU A 124 0.88 -12.67 -18.14
C LEU A 124 -0.55 -12.17 -18.40
N LEU A 125 -0.70 -11.17 -19.28
CA LEU A 125 -2.00 -10.69 -19.70
C LEU A 125 -2.86 -11.83 -20.27
N ARG A 126 -2.31 -12.61 -21.21
CA ARG A 126 -3.01 -13.75 -21.81
C ARG A 126 -3.27 -14.89 -20.82
N ASP A 127 -2.26 -15.23 -20.01
CA ASP A 127 -2.30 -16.38 -19.11
C ASP A 127 -3.29 -16.17 -17.96
N TYR A 128 -3.59 -14.91 -17.62
CA TYR A 128 -4.43 -14.57 -16.46
C TYR A 128 -5.70 -13.79 -16.80
N GLY A 129 -6.10 -13.80 -18.06
CA GLY A 129 -7.42 -13.36 -18.48
C GLY A 129 -7.59 -11.87 -18.74
N GLY A 130 -6.48 -11.13 -18.94
CA GLY A 130 -6.53 -9.79 -19.52
C GLY A 130 -6.74 -9.86 -21.03
N ASN A 131 -7.07 -8.73 -21.66
CA ASN A 131 -7.29 -8.64 -23.11
C ASN A 131 -6.92 -7.25 -23.64
N GLU A 132 -7.01 -7.09 -24.98
CA GLU A 132 -6.70 -5.82 -25.66
C GLU A 132 -7.58 -4.66 -25.17
N SER A 133 -8.85 -4.91 -24.84
CA SER A 133 -9.75 -3.88 -24.33
C SER A 133 -9.35 -3.40 -22.94
N SER A 134 -8.90 -4.31 -22.06
CA SER A 134 -8.37 -3.92 -20.73
C SER A 134 -7.09 -3.10 -20.86
N GLU A 135 -6.19 -3.45 -21.78
CA GLU A 135 -4.96 -2.67 -22.02
C GLU A 135 -5.24 -1.31 -22.64
N ALA A 136 -6.21 -1.23 -23.56
CA ALA A 136 -6.65 0.03 -24.12
C ALA A 136 -7.24 0.94 -23.02
N ALA A 137 -8.01 0.37 -22.08
CA ALA A 137 -8.56 1.09 -20.95
C ALA A 137 -7.45 1.61 -20.01
N VAL A 138 -6.43 0.80 -19.71
CA VAL A 138 -5.24 1.24 -18.95
C VAL A 138 -4.56 2.40 -19.69
N THR A 139 -4.32 2.28 -21.00
CA THR A 139 -3.67 3.34 -21.80
C THR A 139 -4.43 4.67 -21.73
N GLU A 140 -5.75 4.66 -21.89
CA GLU A 140 -6.57 5.88 -21.79
C GLU A 140 -6.57 6.47 -20.37
N ALA A 141 -6.52 5.60 -19.32
CA ALA A 141 -6.40 6.05 -17.95
C ALA A 141 -5.06 6.76 -17.68
N LEU A 142 -3.95 6.21 -18.15
CA LEU A 142 -2.64 6.85 -18.01
C LEU A 142 -2.60 8.21 -18.71
N LYS A 143 -3.20 8.33 -19.88
CA LYS A 143 -3.36 9.63 -20.57
C LYS A 143 -4.19 10.61 -19.74
N TRP A 144 -5.28 10.15 -19.10
CA TRP A 144 -6.08 11.01 -18.24
C TRP A 144 -5.29 11.44 -17.00
N LEU A 145 -4.61 10.53 -16.31
CA LEU A 145 -3.76 10.84 -15.17
C LEU A 145 -2.64 11.82 -15.52
N SER A 146 -1.97 11.63 -16.67
CA SER A 146 -0.93 12.54 -17.15
C SER A 146 -1.44 13.98 -17.33
N ARG A 147 -2.63 14.14 -17.91
CA ARG A 147 -3.25 15.47 -18.10
C ARG A 147 -3.68 16.14 -16.80
N HIS A 148 -3.75 15.41 -15.69
CA HIS A 148 -4.16 15.90 -14.38
C HIS A 148 -3.00 16.04 -13.38
N GLN A 149 -1.75 15.90 -13.87
CA GLN A 149 -0.57 16.22 -13.08
C GLN A 149 -0.38 17.74 -12.99
N MET A 150 -0.15 18.26 -11.80
CA MET A 150 0.14 19.67 -11.54
C MET A 150 1.53 20.07 -12.09
N PRO A 151 1.78 21.35 -12.35
CA PRO A 151 3.08 21.83 -12.85
C PRO A 151 4.26 21.44 -11.94
N ASN A 152 4.06 21.37 -10.62
CA ASN A 152 5.09 20.95 -9.65
C ASN A 152 5.30 19.44 -9.58
N GLY A 153 4.61 18.65 -10.41
CA GLY A 153 4.71 17.19 -10.45
C GLY A 153 3.74 16.43 -9.54
N ALA A 154 3.03 17.12 -8.65
CA ALA A 154 2.04 16.49 -7.79
C ALA A 154 0.74 16.13 -8.53
N TRP A 155 -0.06 15.30 -7.87
CA TRP A 155 -1.51 15.22 -8.10
C TRP A 155 -2.26 15.72 -6.89
N THR A 156 -3.51 16.07 -7.10
CA THR A 156 -4.44 16.47 -6.03
C THR A 156 -5.78 15.78 -6.23
N TYR A 157 -6.44 15.41 -5.14
CA TYR A 157 -7.82 14.89 -5.21
C TYR A 157 -8.80 15.95 -5.72
N GLN A 158 -8.44 17.23 -5.65
CA GLN A 158 -9.14 18.33 -6.34
C GLN A 158 -8.65 18.45 -7.80
N HIS A 159 -8.62 17.35 -8.53
CA HIS A 159 -8.10 17.25 -9.90
C HIS A 159 -8.76 18.21 -10.90
N ASN A 160 -10.00 18.64 -10.61
CA ASN A 160 -10.74 19.61 -11.40
C ASN A 160 -10.05 20.98 -11.46
N LEU A 161 -9.21 21.33 -10.49
CA LEU A 161 -8.40 22.55 -10.53
C LEU A 161 -7.38 22.52 -11.67
N VAL A 162 -6.84 21.34 -12.01
CA VAL A 162 -5.86 21.19 -13.10
C VAL A 162 -6.52 21.28 -14.47
N CYS A 163 -7.73 20.77 -14.61
CA CYS A 163 -8.45 20.76 -15.89
C CYS A 163 -9.47 21.92 -16.03
N ASN A 164 -9.44 22.92 -15.15
CA ASN A 164 -10.38 24.04 -15.13
C ASN A 164 -11.85 23.58 -15.12
N GLY A 165 -12.18 22.61 -14.28
CA GLY A 165 -13.54 22.10 -14.11
C GLY A 165 -14.07 21.24 -15.24
N ARG A 166 -13.25 20.89 -16.26
CA ARG A 166 -13.70 20.03 -17.38
C ARG A 166 -14.03 18.59 -17.00
N CYS A 167 -13.52 18.12 -15.86
CA CYS A 167 -13.89 16.85 -15.24
C CYS A 167 -14.66 17.11 -13.96
N GLY A 168 -15.80 16.46 -13.80
CA GLY A 168 -16.56 16.47 -12.56
C GLY A 168 -15.99 15.50 -11.51
N ASN A 169 -16.63 15.53 -10.32
CA ASN A 169 -16.39 14.58 -9.23
C ASN A 169 -14.97 14.65 -8.64
N PRO A 170 -14.52 15.82 -8.17
CA PRO A 170 -13.32 15.94 -7.36
C PRO A 170 -13.49 15.15 -6.04
N GLY A 171 -12.39 14.91 -5.35
CA GLY A 171 -12.41 14.36 -3.99
C GLY A 171 -13.00 15.35 -2.99
N GLU A 172 -13.18 14.90 -1.76
CA GLU A 172 -13.71 15.74 -0.68
C GLU A 172 -12.75 16.89 -0.33
N PRO A 173 -13.27 18.09 0.00
CA PRO A 173 -12.43 19.26 0.30
C PRO A 173 -11.44 19.05 1.44
N ASN A 174 -11.78 18.23 2.45
CA ASN A 174 -10.89 17.91 3.56
C ASN A 174 -9.67 17.06 3.13
N ARG A 175 -9.67 16.51 1.91
CA ARG A 175 -8.55 15.77 1.30
C ARG A 175 -7.74 16.61 0.31
N ALA A 176 -8.10 17.88 0.11
CA ALA A 176 -7.43 18.76 -0.85
C ALA A 176 -5.92 18.88 -0.61
N LYS A 177 -5.48 18.79 0.65
CA LYS A 177 -4.05 18.89 1.06
C LYS A 177 -3.37 17.52 1.22
N ALA A 178 -3.97 16.42 0.83
CA ALA A 178 -3.35 15.10 0.83
C ALA A 178 -2.54 14.88 -0.47
N PHE A 179 -1.53 15.71 -0.69
CA PHE A 179 -0.76 15.71 -1.93
C PHE A 179 0.11 14.49 -2.11
N ASN A 180 0.74 13.97 -1.04
CA ASN A 180 1.55 12.74 -1.12
C ASN A 180 0.69 11.53 -1.47
N ALA A 181 -0.49 11.41 -0.83
CA ALA A 181 -1.43 10.34 -1.16
C ALA A 181 -1.92 10.44 -2.61
N ALA A 182 -2.37 11.63 -3.04
CA ALA A 182 -2.86 11.83 -4.40
C ALA A 182 -1.77 11.62 -5.46
N THR A 183 -0.52 12.05 -5.16
CA THR A 183 0.63 11.85 -6.05
C THR A 183 0.99 10.38 -6.16
N ALA A 184 1.02 9.65 -5.05
CA ALA A 184 1.25 8.21 -5.07
C ALA A 184 0.16 7.47 -5.85
N MET A 185 -1.12 7.80 -5.60
CA MET A 185 -2.24 7.23 -6.37
C MET A 185 -2.14 7.54 -7.87
N GLY A 186 -1.64 8.72 -8.24
CA GLY A 186 -1.38 9.06 -9.65
C GLY A 186 -0.21 8.28 -10.25
N LEU A 187 0.87 8.04 -9.47
CA LEU A 187 2.09 7.35 -9.93
C LEU A 187 1.94 5.85 -10.08
N LEU A 188 1.26 5.20 -9.13
CA LEU A 188 1.17 3.73 -9.06
C LEU A 188 0.65 3.09 -10.35
N PRO A 189 -0.36 3.64 -11.06
CA PRO A 189 -0.77 3.13 -12.36
C PRO A 189 0.32 3.17 -13.43
N PHE A 190 1.09 4.25 -13.53
CA PHE A 190 2.18 4.31 -14.51
C PHE A 190 3.22 3.21 -14.26
N MET A 191 3.63 3.04 -13.00
CA MET A 191 4.61 2.02 -12.65
C MET A 191 4.04 0.60 -12.81
N GLY A 192 2.76 0.39 -12.50
CA GLY A 192 2.06 -0.85 -12.78
C GLY A 192 2.12 -1.22 -14.26
N ALA A 193 1.89 -0.25 -15.15
CA ALA A 193 2.00 -0.42 -16.59
C ALA A 193 3.44 -0.54 -17.13
N GLY A 194 4.46 -0.52 -16.26
CA GLY A 194 5.87 -0.65 -16.63
C GLY A 194 6.54 0.68 -17.01
N GLN A 195 5.89 1.83 -16.79
CA GLN A 195 6.50 3.14 -17.00
C GLN A 195 7.39 3.51 -15.82
N THR A 196 8.55 4.06 -16.07
CA THR A 196 9.48 4.51 -15.04
C THR A 196 9.97 5.94 -15.33
N HIS A 197 10.68 6.55 -14.38
CA HIS A 197 11.38 7.82 -14.58
C HIS A 197 12.60 7.70 -15.50
N LYS A 198 13.05 6.47 -15.83
CA LYS A 198 14.16 6.19 -16.76
C LYS A 198 13.67 5.84 -18.17
N ALA A 199 12.48 5.21 -18.29
CA ALA A 199 11.99 4.66 -19.55
C ALA A 199 10.46 4.73 -19.69
N GLY A 200 9.99 4.72 -20.93
CA GLY A 200 8.58 4.70 -21.29
C GLY A 200 8.04 6.05 -21.78
N GLU A 201 6.84 6.03 -22.36
CA GLU A 201 6.15 7.21 -22.90
C GLU A 201 5.93 8.29 -21.83
N PHE A 202 5.63 7.86 -20.59
CA PHE A 202 5.32 8.76 -19.47
C PHE A 202 6.50 9.01 -18.54
N ARG A 203 7.74 8.81 -19.03
CA ARG A 203 8.96 8.97 -18.23
C ARG A 203 8.99 10.29 -17.44
N GLU A 204 8.69 11.40 -18.10
CA GLU A 204 8.72 12.73 -17.48
C GLU A 204 7.62 12.91 -16.43
N VAL A 205 6.45 12.32 -16.64
CA VAL A 205 5.35 12.33 -15.67
C VAL A 205 5.76 11.58 -14.41
N VAL A 206 6.33 10.39 -14.56
CA VAL A 206 6.81 9.59 -13.44
C VAL A 206 7.94 10.30 -12.69
N PHE A 207 8.92 10.85 -13.43
CA PHE A 207 10.04 11.59 -12.85
C PHE A 207 9.57 12.76 -11.96
N ARG A 208 8.68 13.63 -12.48
CA ARG A 208 8.18 14.77 -11.72
C ARG A 208 7.39 14.36 -10.48
N GLY A 209 6.58 13.29 -10.58
CA GLY A 209 5.83 12.78 -9.44
C GLY A 209 6.71 12.21 -8.34
N LEU A 210 7.72 11.42 -8.69
CA LEU A 210 8.69 10.87 -7.73
C LEU A 210 9.51 11.99 -7.07
N ARG A 211 10.00 12.95 -7.87
CA ARG A 211 10.70 14.13 -7.37
C ARG A 211 9.82 14.90 -6.37
N PHE A 212 8.54 15.11 -6.67
CA PHE A 212 7.62 15.74 -5.73
C PHE A 212 7.56 14.99 -4.40
N LEU A 213 7.39 13.65 -4.40
CA LEU A 213 7.32 12.86 -3.18
C LEU A 213 8.59 12.99 -2.33
N VAL A 214 9.77 12.93 -2.97
CA VAL A 214 11.05 13.08 -2.26
C VAL A 214 11.17 14.47 -1.65
N GLN A 215 10.86 15.52 -2.39
CA GLN A 215 10.96 16.91 -1.94
C GLN A 215 9.91 17.31 -0.89
N ASN A 216 8.71 16.70 -0.94
CA ASN A 216 7.62 17.02 -0.01
C ASN A 216 7.65 16.13 1.26
N GLY A 217 8.45 15.06 1.26
CA GLY A 217 8.70 14.24 2.44
C GLY A 217 9.48 15.04 3.50
N LYS A 218 9.26 14.71 4.77
CA LYS A 218 9.93 15.34 5.90
C LYS A 218 11.08 14.44 6.35
N PRO A 219 12.33 14.79 6.07
CA PRO A 219 13.48 14.03 6.55
C PRO A 219 13.63 14.14 8.06
N GLY A 220 14.18 13.11 8.68
CA GLY A 220 14.41 13.06 10.12
C GLY A 220 15.25 11.86 10.51
N THR A 221 15.41 11.64 11.82
CA THR A 221 16.12 10.48 12.39
C THR A 221 15.26 9.86 13.47
N GLN A 222 15.07 8.55 13.38
CA GLN A 222 14.34 7.77 14.39
C GLN A 222 15.13 6.50 14.75
N GLY A 223 15.38 6.30 16.04
CA GLY A 223 16.18 5.17 16.48
C GLY A 223 17.60 5.11 15.91
N GLY A 224 18.18 6.26 15.57
CA GLY A 224 19.51 6.37 14.93
C GLY A 224 19.52 6.10 13.41
N LEU A 225 18.37 5.87 12.79
CA LEU A 225 18.26 5.66 11.35
C LEU A 225 17.60 6.85 10.66
N PRO A 226 18.07 7.24 9.45
CA PRO A 226 17.39 8.22 8.61
C PRO A 226 15.96 7.78 8.30
N VAL A 227 15.02 8.69 8.38
CA VAL A 227 13.61 8.47 8.02
C VAL A 227 13.12 9.56 7.07
N LEU A 228 12.17 9.21 6.22
CA LEU A 228 11.42 10.15 5.39
C LEU A 228 9.93 10.01 5.73
N ASP A 229 9.37 10.99 6.44
CA ASP A 229 7.95 11.03 6.79
C ASP A 229 7.15 11.61 5.63
N LEU A 230 6.36 10.77 4.97
CA LEU A 230 5.46 11.14 3.88
C LEU A 230 4.00 11.24 4.35
N SER A 231 3.75 11.15 5.66
CA SER A 231 2.43 11.37 6.22
C SER A 231 2.01 12.83 6.13
N GLU A 232 0.70 13.05 6.06
CA GLU A 232 0.09 14.37 5.93
C GLU A 232 -1.11 14.47 6.87
N GLY A 233 -1.41 15.66 7.37
CA GLY A 233 -2.57 15.87 8.23
C GLY A 233 -3.89 15.41 7.60
N ALA A 234 -4.06 15.65 6.31
CA ALA A 234 -5.26 15.24 5.55
C ALA A 234 -5.26 13.77 5.10
N GLY A 235 -4.09 13.11 5.04
CA GLY A 235 -3.94 11.73 4.53
C GLY A 235 -3.36 10.75 5.56
N ASN A 236 -2.74 11.25 6.63
CA ASN A 236 -2.11 10.47 7.72
C ASN A 236 -1.16 9.36 7.23
N LEU A 237 -1.07 8.21 7.93
CA LEU A 237 -0.25 7.07 7.50
C LEU A 237 -0.77 6.35 6.23
N TYR A 238 -1.99 6.63 5.74
CA TYR A 238 -2.37 6.21 4.39
C TYR A 238 -1.50 6.90 3.33
N SER A 239 -1.27 8.22 3.46
CA SER A 239 -0.37 8.95 2.55
C SER A 239 1.03 8.36 2.56
N HIS A 240 1.55 8.06 3.76
CA HIS A 240 2.88 7.49 3.90
C HIS A 240 2.99 6.11 3.22
N GLY A 241 2.08 5.18 3.52
CA GLY A 241 2.10 3.85 2.93
C GLY A 241 2.04 3.87 1.40
N LEU A 242 1.12 4.67 0.84
CA LEU A 242 0.99 4.84 -0.62
C LEU A 242 2.26 5.42 -1.25
N ALA A 243 2.81 6.48 -0.66
CA ALA A 243 4.02 7.13 -1.17
C ALA A 243 5.26 6.24 -1.04
N ALA A 244 5.37 5.48 0.06
CA ALA A 244 6.43 4.50 0.25
C ALA A 244 6.36 3.37 -0.79
N ILE A 245 5.16 2.85 -1.13
CA ILE A 245 5.00 1.89 -2.23
C ILE A 245 5.56 2.50 -3.52
N ALA A 246 5.19 3.74 -3.86
CA ALA A 246 5.64 4.39 -5.09
C ALA A 246 7.16 4.53 -5.16
N LEU A 247 7.81 4.98 -4.07
CA LEU A 247 9.28 5.10 -4.02
C LEU A 247 9.96 3.73 -4.09
N CYS A 248 9.48 2.74 -3.35
CA CYS A 248 10.04 1.39 -3.33
C CYS A 248 9.88 0.69 -4.69
N GLU A 249 8.70 0.77 -5.33
CA GLU A 249 8.48 0.20 -6.67
C GLU A 249 9.36 0.89 -7.73
N ALA A 250 9.47 2.23 -7.69
CA ALA A 250 10.32 2.96 -8.62
C ALA A 250 11.80 2.54 -8.47
N TYR A 251 12.27 2.40 -7.23
CA TYR A 251 13.62 1.90 -6.96
C TYR A 251 13.78 0.45 -7.44
N ALA A 252 12.88 -0.45 -7.06
CA ALA A 252 12.96 -1.86 -7.44
C ALA A 252 12.90 -2.09 -8.97
N MET A 253 12.22 -1.21 -9.72
CA MET A 253 12.14 -1.28 -11.19
C MET A 253 13.39 -0.73 -11.90
N THR A 254 14.17 0.12 -11.27
CA THR A 254 15.22 0.90 -11.97
C THR A 254 16.58 0.80 -11.33
N GLU A 255 16.66 0.34 -10.08
CA GLU A 255 17.86 0.33 -9.25
C GLU A 255 18.57 1.70 -9.24
N ASP A 256 17.79 2.79 -9.36
CA ASP A 256 18.34 4.13 -9.40
C ASP A 256 18.95 4.50 -8.04
N PRO A 257 20.26 4.75 -7.97
CA PRO A 257 20.93 5.12 -6.71
C PRO A 257 20.30 6.35 -6.02
N GLU A 258 19.74 7.29 -6.78
CA GLU A 258 19.08 8.49 -6.23
C GLU A 258 17.80 8.15 -5.47
N LEU A 259 17.16 7.02 -5.76
CA LEU A 259 15.94 6.56 -5.07
C LEU A 259 16.23 5.62 -3.88
N LEU A 260 17.43 5.04 -3.78
CA LEU A 260 17.78 4.10 -2.71
C LEU A 260 17.59 4.75 -1.31
N GLY A 261 18.21 5.91 -1.10
CA GLY A 261 18.13 6.64 0.18
C GLY A 261 16.69 6.98 0.56
N PRO A 262 15.93 7.70 -0.28
CA PRO A 262 14.54 8.03 -0.01
C PRO A 262 13.62 6.82 0.22
N ALA A 263 13.77 5.75 -0.57
CA ALA A 263 12.98 4.53 -0.42
C ALA A 263 13.29 3.82 0.91
N GLN A 264 14.57 3.66 1.26
CA GLN A 264 14.96 3.06 2.53
C GLN A 264 14.50 3.92 3.72
N ALA A 265 14.62 5.24 3.62
CA ALA A 265 14.18 6.15 4.68
C ALA A 265 12.65 6.12 4.89
N ALA A 266 11.87 5.93 3.81
CA ALA A 266 10.43 5.70 3.91
C ALA A 266 10.12 4.36 4.60
N ILE A 267 10.83 3.29 4.28
CA ILE A 267 10.73 2.00 4.99
C ILE A 267 11.10 2.14 6.48
N ASN A 268 12.18 2.85 6.80
CA ASN A 268 12.59 3.10 8.18
C ASN A 268 11.49 3.84 8.98
N TYR A 269 10.76 4.76 8.34
CA TYR A 269 9.62 5.43 8.99
C TYR A 269 8.45 4.47 9.23
N ILE A 270 8.16 3.54 8.33
CA ILE A 270 7.17 2.47 8.55
C ILE A 270 7.55 1.64 9.78
N VAL A 271 8.82 1.23 9.87
CA VAL A 271 9.35 0.47 11.02
C VAL A 271 9.19 1.24 12.33
N TYR A 272 9.54 2.52 12.33
CA TYR A 272 9.35 3.41 13.49
C TYR A 272 7.88 3.58 13.87
N ALA A 273 6.99 3.73 12.88
CA ALA A 273 5.58 4.05 13.08
C ALA A 273 4.73 2.87 13.58
N GLN A 274 5.28 1.65 13.62
CA GLN A 274 4.56 0.44 14.03
C GLN A 274 4.02 0.58 15.47
N CYS A 275 2.76 0.25 15.67
CA CYS A 275 2.11 0.23 16.97
C CYS A 275 2.61 -0.96 17.81
N ARG A 276 2.40 -0.91 19.13
CA ARG A 276 2.82 -1.98 20.05
C ARG A 276 2.20 -3.35 19.76
N ASP A 277 1.00 -3.37 19.17
CA ASP A 277 0.32 -4.60 18.76
C ASP A 277 0.79 -5.13 17.40
N GLY A 278 1.78 -4.48 16.78
CA GLY A 278 2.38 -4.87 15.52
C GLY A 278 1.66 -4.37 14.25
N GLY A 279 0.51 -3.73 14.37
CA GLY A 279 -0.19 -3.07 13.28
C GLY A 279 0.22 -1.60 13.09
N TRP A 280 -0.47 -0.92 12.19
CA TRP A 280 -0.36 0.54 11.97
C TRP A 280 -1.76 1.16 11.94
N ARG A 281 -1.84 2.44 12.31
CA ARG A 281 -3.07 3.22 12.26
C ARG A 281 -2.79 4.60 11.68
N TYR A 282 -3.56 5.62 12.06
CA TYR A 282 -3.47 6.96 11.43
C TYR A 282 -2.21 7.74 11.79
N ARG A 283 -1.63 7.50 12.97
CA ARG A 283 -0.45 8.19 13.50
C ARG A 283 0.62 7.17 13.92
N PRO A 284 1.90 7.56 13.91
CA PRO A 284 2.97 6.69 14.39
C PRO A 284 2.71 6.21 15.81
N GLN A 285 2.98 4.92 16.08
CA GLN A 285 2.94 4.30 17.41
C GLN A 285 1.66 4.60 18.21
N GLN A 286 0.52 4.64 17.53
CA GLN A 286 -0.76 5.02 18.14
C GLN A 286 -1.10 4.07 19.30
N PRO A 287 -1.46 4.59 20.52
CA PRO A 287 -1.68 3.75 21.70
C PRO A 287 -2.79 2.72 21.55
N ASP A 288 -3.86 3.06 20.84
CA ASP A 288 -5.02 2.19 20.60
C ASP A 288 -4.71 1.01 19.65
N GLY A 289 -3.47 0.89 19.19
CA GLY A 289 -3.02 -0.14 18.27
C GLY A 289 -3.37 0.14 16.81
N GLY A 290 -3.12 -0.87 15.97
CA GLY A 290 -3.30 -0.80 14.54
C GLY A 290 -4.75 -1.00 14.07
N ASP A 291 -4.99 -0.72 12.78
CA ASP A 291 -6.15 -1.19 12.04
C ASP A 291 -5.74 -1.93 10.75
N THR A 292 -6.58 -2.85 10.30
CA THR A 292 -6.29 -3.72 9.17
C THR A 292 -6.07 -2.94 7.87
N SER A 293 -6.79 -1.83 7.66
CA SER A 293 -6.72 -1.08 6.40
C SER A 293 -5.39 -0.32 6.28
N VAL A 294 -4.96 0.40 7.32
CA VAL A 294 -3.66 1.09 7.32
C VAL A 294 -2.53 0.07 7.32
N THR A 295 -2.65 -1.01 8.11
CA THR A 295 -1.66 -2.09 8.13
C THR A 295 -1.47 -2.69 6.74
N GLY A 296 -2.54 -2.92 5.98
CA GLY A 296 -2.44 -3.44 4.61
C GLY A 296 -1.55 -2.60 3.70
N TRP A 297 -1.70 -1.27 3.73
CA TRP A 297 -0.85 -0.38 2.92
C TRP A 297 0.61 -0.40 3.35
N GLN A 298 0.89 -0.45 4.67
CA GLN A 298 2.27 -0.54 5.16
C GLN A 298 2.90 -1.88 4.76
N VAL A 299 2.17 -3.00 4.86
CA VAL A 299 2.66 -4.32 4.44
C VAL A 299 2.94 -4.35 2.94
N MET A 300 2.10 -3.74 2.11
CA MET A 300 2.36 -3.61 0.67
C MET A 300 3.63 -2.78 0.40
N ALA A 301 3.86 -1.71 1.16
CA ALA A 301 5.09 -0.92 1.06
C ALA A 301 6.32 -1.73 1.48
N LEU A 302 6.24 -2.47 2.59
CA LEU A 302 7.29 -3.37 3.03
C LEU A 302 7.58 -4.44 1.97
N LYS A 303 6.54 -5.06 1.36
CA LYS A 303 6.73 -6.03 0.27
C LYS A 303 7.42 -5.40 -0.93
N SER A 304 7.01 -4.20 -1.34
CA SER A 304 7.67 -3.47 -2.43
C SER A 304 9.13 -3.14 -2.12
N GLY A 305 9.41 -2.74 -0.87
CA GLY A 305 10.78 -2.52 -0.39
C GLY A 305 11.62 -3.80 -0.39
N TYR A 306 11.05 -4.92 0.05
CA TYR A 306 11.70 -6.23 0.02
C TYR A 306 12.07 -6.66 -1.41
N MET A 307 11.17 -6.46 -2.37
CA MET A 307 11.41 -6.72 -3.79
C MET A 307 12.54 -5.83 -4.37
N GLY A 308 12.76 -4.65 -3.81
CA GLY A 308 13.90 -3.76 -4.09
C GLY A 308 15.12 -4.01 -3.21
N HIS A 309 15.16 -5.12 -2.45
CA HIS A 309 16.28 -5.46 -1.55
C HIS A 309 16.56 -4.41 -0.46
N LEU A 310 15.54 -3.63 -0.07
CA LEU A 310 15.66 -2.70 1.05
C LEU A 310 15.68 -3.47 2.37
N ILE A 311 16.34 -2.87 3.37
CA ILE A 311 16.48 -3.49 4.70
C ILE A 311 15.16 -3.37 5.46
N ILE A 312 14.57 -4.51 5.81
CA ILE A 312 13.35 -4.60 6.62
C ILE A 312 13.67 -5.47 7.83
N PRO A 313 13.59 -4.94 9.07
CA PRO A 313 13.88 -5.73 10.26
C PRO A 313 12.86 -6.87 10.42
N PRO A 314 13.30 -8.13 10.65
CA PRO A 314 12.40 -9.27 10.86
C PRO A 314 11.37 -9.05 11.97
N ARG A 315 11.73 -8.33 13.03
CA ARG A 315 10.80 -7.97 14.12
C ARG A 315 9.56 -7.21 13.66
N THR A 316 9.68 -6.41 12.57
CA THR A 316 8.56 -5.66 12.00
C THR A 316 7.56 -6.61 11.36
N ILE A 317 8.04 -7.63 10.66
CA ILE A 317 7.19 -8.67 10.07
C ILE A 317 6.57 -9.54 11.17
N GLN A 318 7.34 -9.93 12.18
CA GLN A 318 6.82 -10.67 13.34
C GLN A 318 5.71 -9.88 14.07
N GLY A 319 5.91 -8.58 14.29
CA GLY A 319 4.86 -7.70 14.81
C GLY A 319 3.61 -7.72 13.94
N THR A 320 3.77 -7.63 12.62
CA THR A 320 2.64 -7.72 11.67
C THR A 320 1.86 -9.02 11.83
N LEU A 321 2.56 -10.16 11.99
CA LEU A 321 1.91 -11.45 12.21
C LEU A 321 1.08 -11.45 13.50
N LEU A 322 1.61 -10.91 14.60
CA LEU A 322 0.87 -10.77 15.88
C LEU A 322 -0.38 -9.92 15.72
N PHE A 323 -0.29 -8.79 15.00
CA PHE A 323 -1.46 -7.97 14.71
C PHE A 323 -2.50 -8.73 13.87
N LEU A 324 -2.08 -9.43 12.83
CA LEU A 324 -2.98 -10.23 12.00
C LEU A 324 -3.64 -11.35 12.81
N ASP A 325 -2.92 -11.97 13.79
CA ASP A 325 -3.50 -12.95 14.71
C ASP A 325 -4.54 -12.33 15.63
N LYS A 326 -4.31 -11.09 16.10
CA LYS A 326 -5.26 -10.33 16.92
C LYS A 326 -6.58 -10.03 16.19
N VAL A 327 -6.54 -9.72 14.90
CA VAL A 327 -7.73 -9.27 14.14
C VAL A 327 -8.42 -10.38 13.34
N GLN A 328 -7.83 -11.59 13.29
CA GLN A 328 -8.41 -12.71 12.59
C GLN A 328 -9.59 -13.34 13.34
N SER A 329 -10.42 -14.04 12.58
CA SER A 329 -11.47 -14.94 13.07
C SER A 329 -11.58 -16.16 12.15
N ASN A 330 -12.20 -17.21 12.67
CA ASN A 330 -12.43 -18.44 11.91
C ASN A 330 -11.14 -19.03 11.31
N ASN A 331 -10.11 -19.16 12.17
CA ASN A 331 -8.79 -19.68 11.81
C ASN A 331 -8.13 -18.97 10.63
N GLY A 332 -8.26 -17.63 10.58
CA GLY A 332 -7.67 -16.81 9.55
C GLY A 332 -8.45 -16.68 8.25
N ALA A 333 -9.69 -17.18 8.21
CA ALA A 333 -10.56 -17.01 7.06
C ALA A 333 -11.25 -15.63 6.99
N MET A 334 -11.30 -14.91 8.10
CA MET A 334 -11.94 -13.58 8.20
C MET A 334 -11.06 -12.63 9.02
N TYR A 335 -11.15 -11.33 8.71
CA TYR A 335 -10.40 -10.28 9.40
C TYR A 335 -11.31 -9.11 9.75
N GLY A 336 -11.25 -8.67 11.01
CA GLY A 336 -11.96 -7.48 11.46
C GLY A 336 -11.10 -6.22 11.28
N TYR A 337 -11.57 -5.07 11.81
CA TYR A 337 -10.91 -3.77 11.63
C TYR A 337 -9.74 -3.57 12.61
N ALA A 338 -10.00 -3.59 13.92
CA ALA A 338 -8.99 -3.44 14.97
C ALA A 338 -9.04 -4.59 15.99
N GLY A 339 -9.92 -5.56 15.79
CA GLY A 339 -10.13 -6.78 16.55
C GLY A 339 -10.86 -7.80 15.70
N PRO A 340 -11.13 -9.00 16.25
CA PRO A 340 -11.82 -10.06 15.52
C PRO A 340 -13.23 -9.66 15.10
N THR A 341 -13.82 -10.44 14.19
CA THR A 341 -15.18 -10.18 13.65
C THR A 341 -16.01 -11.44 13.68
N THR A 342 -17.30 -11.30 13.99
CA THR A 342 -18.26 -12.43 13.98
C THR A 342 -18.85 -12.72 12.60
N ARG A 343 -18.65 -11.80 11.64
CA ARG A 343 -19.08 -11.95 10.24
C ARG A 343 -18.01 -11.48 9.28
N MET A 344 -17.98 -12.04 8.09
CA MET A 344 -17.04 -11.64 7.06
C MET A 344 -17.27 -10.17 6.66
N ARG A 345 -16.20 -9.39 6.79
CA ARG A 345 -16.11 -8.02 6.28
C ARG A 345 -15.28 -8.06 5.01
N ALA A 346 -15.88 -7.73 3.88
CA ALA A 346 -15.27 -7.90 2.57
C ALA A 346 -13.86 -7.29 2.48
N SER A 347 -13.75 -5.98 2.69
CA SER A 347 -12.49 -5.25 2.48
C SER A 347 -11.41 -5.66 3.47
N THR A 348 -11.69 -5.71 4.79
CA THR A 348 -10.67 -6.09 5.79
C THR A 348 -10.25 -7.55 5.66
N THR A 349 -11.17 -8.44 5.22
CA THR A 349 -10.83 -9.84 4.96
C THR A 349 -9.91 -9.96 3.74
N ALA A 350 -10.20 -9.28 2.64
CA ALA A 350 -9.33 -9.28 1.48
C ALA A 350 -7.92 -8.73 1.81
N ILE A 351 -7.84 -7.65 2.60
CA ILE A 351 -6.57 -7.09 3.06
C ILE A 351 -5.80 -8.07 3.94
N GLY A 352 -6.47 -8.67 4.94
CA GLY A 352 -5.82 -9.61 5.87
C GLY A 352 -5.30 -10.86 5.15
N LEU A 353 -6.07 -11.41 4.22
CA LEU A 353 -5.63 -12.54 3.40
C LEU A 353 -4.43 -12.19 2.52
N LEU A 354 -4.43 -11.00 1.88
CA LEU A 354 -3.28 -10.55 1.09
C LEU A 354 -2.04 -10.39 1.96
N CYS A 355 -2.17 -9.80 3.15
CA CYS A 355 -1.06 -9.69 4.10
C CYS A 355 -0.51 -11.07 4.50
N ARG A 356 -1.39 -12.06 4.74
CA ARG A 356 -0.96 -13.44 5.04
C ARG A 356 -0.24 -14.10 3.88
N MET A 357 -0.71 -13.90 2.65
CA MET A 357 -0.02 -14.39 1.46
C MET A 357 1.39 -13.78 1.34
N TYR A 358 1.53 -12.48 1.59
CA TYR A 358 2.84 -11.81 1.57
C TYR A 358 3.76 -12.22 2.72
N THR A 359 3.22 -12.70 3.82
CA THR A 359 3.97 -13.15 5.01
C THR A 359 4.08 -14.67 5.12
N GLY A 360 3.91 -15.41 4.02
CA GLY A 360 4.32 -16.80 3.91
C GLY A 360 3.23 -17.86 4.12
N TRP A 361 1.94 -17.49 4.21
CA TRP A 361 0.89 -18.50 4.17
C TRP A 361 0.77 -19.09 2.76
N ASP A 362 0.92 -20.40 2.64
CA ASP A 362 0.81 -21.09 1.38
C ASP A 362 -0.66 -21.22 0.90
N LYS A 363 -0.82 -21.56 -0.38
CA LYS A 363 -2.12 -21.72 -1.04
C LYS A 363 -3.03 -22.75 -0.35
N LYS A 364 -2.45 -23.73 0.35
CA LYS A 364 -3.19 -24.83 1.01
C LYS A 364 -3.53 -24.52 2.46
N HIS A 365 -3.03 -23.40 3.00
CA HIS A 365 -3.34 -22.99 4.36
C HIS A 365 -4.87 -22.91 4.56
N PRO A 366 -5.47 -23.55 5.59
CA PRO A 366 -6.92 -23.60 5.77
C PRO A 366 -7.59 -22.22 5.80
N GLY A 367 -6.95 -21.23 6.41
CA GLY A 367 -7.44 -19.85 6.42
C GLY A 367 -7.47 -19.20 5.04
N ILE A 368 -6.45 -19.45 4.20
CA ILE A 368 -6.42 -18.99 2.81
C ILE A 368 -7.54 -19.65 2.00
N VAL A 369 -7.66 -20.98 2.08
CA VAL A 369 -8.69 -21.74 1.34
C VAL A 369 -10.09 -21.23 1.70
N ALA A 370 -10.43 -21.16 3.00
CA ALA A 370 -11.74 -20.74 3.46
C ALA A 370 -12.00 -19.23 3.21
N GLY A 371 -10.99 -18.38 3.38
CA GLY A 371 -11.10 -16.96 3.11
C GLY A 371 -11.33 -16.66 1.63
N VAL A 372 -10.58 -17.29 0.74
CA VAL A 372 -10.75 -17.20 -0.72
C VAL A 372 -12.12 -17.71 -1.16
N GLU A 373 -12.62 -18.79 -0.56
CA GLU A 373 -13.99 -19.27 -0.80
C GLU A 373 -15.03 -18.22 -0.40
N GLY A 374 -14.80 -17.55 0.72
CA GLY A 374 -15.66 -16.45 1.18
C GLY A 374 -15.65 -15.26 0.22
N LEU A 375 -14.48 -14.82 -0.24
CA LEU A 375 -14.36 -13.72 -1.22
C LEU A 375 -15.02 -14.11 -2.57
N ALA A 376 -14.83 -15.34 -3.03
CA ALA A 376 -15.45 -15.83 -4.25
C ALA A 376 -16.98 -15.87 -4.17
N LYS A 377 -17.57 -16.14 -2.98
CA LYS A 377 -19.02 -16.05 -2.74
C LYS A 377 -19.52 -14.61 -2.71
N ILE A 378 -18.75 -13.67 -2.17
CA ILE A 378 -19.08 -12.23 -2.22
C ILE A 378 -19.09 -11.76 -3.67
N GLY A 379 -18.11 -12.18 -4.47
CA GLY A 379 -17.96 -11.76 -5.86
C GLY A 379 -17.53 -10.30 -5.98
N VAL A 380 -17.77 -9.70 -7.15
CA VAL A 380 -17.45 -8.30 -7.45
C VAL A 380 -18.45 -7.36 -6.75
N LEU A 381 -17.93 -6.35 -6.06
CA LEU A 381 -18.71 -5.31 -5.42
C LEU A 381 -18.58 -3.99 -6.19
N LYS A 382 -19.41 -3.79 -7.20
CA LYS A 382 -19.39 -2.61 -8.10
C LYS A 382 -19.59 -1.27 -7.36
N ASN A 383 -19.92 -1.30 -6.10
CA ASN A 383 -20.02 -0.15 -5.21
C ASN A 383 -18.89 -0.08 -4.16
N ASP A 384 -17.91 -1.00 -4.19
CA ASP A 384 -16.75 -0.99 -3.29
C ASP A 384 -15.46 -1.36 -4.05
N ILE A 385 -14.99 -0.45 -4.90
CA ILE A 385 -13.75 -0.64 -5.69
C ILE A 385 -12.51 -0.83 -4.79
N TYR A 386 -12.56 -0.37 -3.54
CA TYR A 386 -11.49 -0.60 -2.58
C TYR A 386 -11.39 -2.08 -2.19
N TYR A 387 -12.54 -2.71 -1.96
CA TYR A 387 -12.62 -4.16 -1.79
C TYR A 387 -12.15 -4.88 -3.05
N ASP A 388 -12.68 -4.50 -4.22
CA ASP A 388 -12.36 -5.15 -5.48
C ASP A 388 -10.86 -5.10 -5.80
N TYR A 389 -10.17 -4.02 -5.44
CA TYR A 389 -8.72 -3.88 -5.58
C TYR A 389 -7.95 -4.94 -4.79
N TYR A 390 -8.31 -5.18 -3.52
CA TYR A 390 -7.64 -6.20 -2.70
C TYR A 390 -8.09 -7.61 -3.07
N ALA A 391 -9.38 -7.80 -3.32
CA ALA A 391 -9.92 -9.11 -3.71
C ALA A 391 -9.32 -9.60 -5.04
N ALA A 392 -9.13 -8.71 -6.02
CA ALA A 392 -8.49 -9.02 -7.28
C ALA A 392 -7.07 -9.56 -7.07
N GLN A 393 -6.27 -8.95 -6.18
CA GLN A 393 -4.92 -9.43 -5.87
C GLN A 393 -4.95 -10.80 -5.20
N VAL A 394 -5.78 -10.99 -4.16
CA VAL A 394 -5.91 -12.27 -3.46
C VAL A 394 -6.33 -13.39 -4.41
N LEU A 395 -7.40 -13.16 -5.18
CA LEU A 395 -7.92 -14.17 -6.11
C LEU A 395 -6.94 -14.44 -7.26
N ARG A 396 -6.25 -13.41 -7.74
CA ARG A 396 -5.20 -13.55 -8.77
C ARG A 396 -4.02 -14.39 -8.28
N HIS A 397 -3.54 -14.15 -7.07
CA HIS A 397 -2.48 -14.97 -6.46
C HIS A 397 -2.94 -16.40 -6.23
N TYR A 398 -4.17 -16.60 -5.78
CA TYR A 398 -4.74 -17.93 -5.59
C TYR A 398 -4.97 -18.66 -6.92
N GLY A 399 -5.47 -17.98 -7.95
CA GLY A 399 -5.71 -18.51 -9.30
C GLY A 399 -6.89 -19.49 -9.39
N GLY A 400 -7.01 -20.13 -10.57
CA GLY A 400 -8.03 -21.10 -10.88
C GLY A 400 -9.42 -20.50 -11.13
N GLU A 401 -10.46 -21.36 -11.16
CA GLU A 401 -11.82 -20.98 -11.54
C GLU A 401 -12.41 -19.80 -10.76
N LYS A 402 -12.03 -19.63 -9.47
CA LYS A 402 -12.49 -18.51 -8.64
C LYS A 402 -11.96 -17.18 -9.17
N TRP A 403 -10.68 -17.15 -9.55
CA TRP A 403 -10.09 -16.00 -10.21
C TRP A 403 -10.73 -15.74 -11.57
N ASP A 404 -10.87 -16.77 -12.40
CA ASP A 404 -11.37 -16.61 -13.77
C ASP A 404 -12.77 -15.98 -13.78
N LYS A 405 -13.67 -16.46 -12.92
CA LYS A 405 -15.02 -15.93 -12.77
C LYS A 405 -15.02 -14.47 -12.28
N PHE A 406 -14.29 -14.19 -11.21
CA PHE A 406 -14.19 -12.85 -10.63
C PHE A 406 -13.57 -11.85 -11.61
N ASN A 407 -12.51 -12.26 -12.29
CA ASN A 407 -11.79 -11.46 -13.25
C ASN A 407 -12.65 -11.04 -14.44
N VAL A 408 -13.36 -11.99 -15.08
CA VAL A 408 -14.19 -11.68 -16.25
C VAL A 408 -15.24 -10.62 -15.90
N GLU A 409 -15.93 -10.80 -14.77
CA GLU A 409 -16.96 -9.84 -14.35
C GLU A 409 -16.35 -8.45 -14.04
N LEU A 410 -15.25 -8.39 -13.26
CA LEU A 410 -14.63 -7.13 -12.85
C LEU A 410 -14.01 -6.39 -14.03
N ARG A 411 -13.23 -7.09 -14.86
CA ARG A 411 -12.60 -6.55 -16.06
C ARG A 411 -13.63 -5.95 -17.01
N ASP A 412 -14.65 -6.73 -17.36
CA ASP A 412 -15.64 -6.31 -18.35
C ASP A 412 -16.50 -5.15 -17.82
N TRP A 413 -16.81 -5.14 -16.52
CA TRP A 413 -17.46 -4.01 -15.89
C TRP A 413 -16.58 -2.75 -15.92
N LEU A 414 -15.31 -2.83 -15.56
CA LEU A 414 -14.40 -1.69 -15.61
C LEU A 414 -14.23 -1.16 -17.04
N VAL A 415 -14.00 -2.04 -18.02
CA VAL A 415 -13.88 -1.63 -19.42
C VAL A 415 -15.13 -0.93 -19.93
N SER A 416 -16.33 -1.47 -19.61
CA SER A 416 -17.60 -0.90 -20.10
C SER A 416 -18.00 0.41 -19.40
N THR A 417 -17.49 0.67 -18.19
CA THR A 417 -17.83 1.86 -17.39
C THR A 417 -16.79 2.99 -17.47
N GLN A 418 -15.70 2.78 -18.21
CA GLN A 418 -14.72 3.85 -18.44
C GLN A 418 -15.36 5.03 -19.18
N SER A 419 -15.20 6.24 -18.65
CA SER A 419 -15.78 7.45 -19.21
C SER A 419 -15.25 7.72 -20.62
N GLN A 420 -16.19 8.00 -21.53
CA GLN A 420 -15.92 8.46 -22.90
C GLN A 420 -16.16 9.97 -23.07
N ASP A 421 -16.64 10.66 -22.05
CA ASP A 421 -16.89 12.09 -22.06
C ASP A 421 -15.59 12.86 -22.30
N ALA A 422 -15.60 13.87 -23.17
CA ALA A 422 -14.39 14.54 -23.66
C ALA A 422 -13.44 15.03 -22.56
N GLY A 423 -13.97 15.60 -21.45
CA GLY A 423 -13.17 16.04 -20.32
C GLY A 423 -12.67 14.91 -19.43
N ALA A 424 -13.47 13.86 -19.27
CA ALA A 424 -13.25 12.74 -18.35
C ALA A 424 -12.78 11.46 -19.05
N LYS A 425 -12.59 11.49 -20.37
CA LYS A 425 -12.22 10.31 -21.17
C LYS A 425 -11.02 9.58 -20.58
N GLY A 426 -11.19 8.27 -20.38
CA GLY A 426 -10.18 7.38 -19.82
C GLY A 426 -10.25 7.23 -18.30
N SER A 427 -11.14 7.94 -17.60
CA SER A 427 -11.26 7.89 -16.15
C SER A 427 -12.51 7.16 -15.69
N TRP A 428 -12.58 6.87 -14.37
CA TRP A 428 -13.77 6.32 -13.71
C TRP A 428 -14.25 7.22 -12.58
N HIS A 429 -15.53 7.12 -12.32
CA HIS A 429 -16.17 7.64 -11.13
C HIS A 429 -17.28 6.69 -10.69
N PHE A 430 -17.28 6.31 -9.42
CA PHE A 430 -18.25 5.39 -8.84
C PHE A 430 -19.12 6.15 -7.83
N PRO A 431 -20.25 6.73 -8.27
CA PRO A 431 -21.06 7.65 -7.44
C PRO A 431 -21.69 6.96 -6.23
N ASN A 432 -21.94 5.66 -6.31
CA ASN A 432 -22.59 4.87 -5.26
C ASN A 432 -21.59 4.07 -4.40
N SER A 433 -20.33 4.57 -4.30
CA SER A 433 -19.34 3.88 -3.49
C SER A 433 -19.78 3.79 -2.03
N ALA A 434 -19.99 2.56 -1.55
CA ALA A 434 -20.31 2.27 -0.15
C ALA A 434 -19.09 2.45 0.77
N SER A 435 -17.90 2.45 0.21
CA SER A 435 -16.68 2.66 0.93
C SER A 435 -16.49 4.15 1.24
N HIS A 436 -16.46 4.49 2.52
CA HIS A 436 -16.13 5.84 2.99
C HIS A 436 -14.67 6.22 2.71
N ARG A 437 -13.89 5.36 2.05
CA ARG A 437 -12.43 5.47 1.92
C ARG A 437 -12.01 5.29 0.47
N GLY A 438 -11.01 6.05 0.07
CA GLY A 438 -10.49 6.01 -1.29
C GLY A 438 -11.42 6.69 -2.30
N PRO A 439 -12.29 5.98 -3.03
CA PRO A 439 -13.06 6.58 -4.13
C PRO A 439 -14.00 7.69 -3.71
N LYS A 440 -14.69 7.59 -2.58
CA LYS A 440 -15.58 8.65 -2.10
C LYS A 440 -14.77 9.89 -1.71
N GLU A 441 -13.71 9.71 -0.91
CA GLU A 441 -12.89 10.81 -0.41
C GLU A 441 -11.95 11.37 -1.48
N GLY A 442 -11.39 10.51 -2.32
CA GLY A 442 -10.44 10.88 -3.38
C GLY A 442 -11.07 11.16 -4.75
N GLY A 443 -12.38 10.98 -4.88
CA GLY A 443 -13.14 11.29 -6.09
C GLY A 443 -12.67 10.52 -7.32
N ARG A 444 -12.79 11.16 -8.47
CA ARG A 444 -12.44 10.58 -9.78
C ARG A 444 -10.97 10.15 -9.85
N LEU A 445 -10.05 10.90 -9.25
CA LEU A 445 -8.63 10.54 -9.24
C LEU A 445 -8.43 9.17 -8.58
N ALA A 446 -8.91 8.99 -7.35
CA ALA A 446 -8.77 7.72 -6.64
C ALA A 446 -9.50 6.58 -7.37
N SER A 447 -10.71 6.81 -7.86
CA SER A 447 -11.48 5.84 -8.65
C SER A 447 -10.70 5.37 -9.88
N THR A 448 -10.11 6.32 -10.62
CA THR A 448 -9.32 6.02 -11.81
C THR A 448 -8.06 5.23 -11.47
N SER A 449 -7.35 5.61 -10.41
CA SER A 449 -6.14 4.90 -9.99
C SER A 449 -6.45 3.46 -9.57
N PHE A 450 -7.49 3.23 -8.75
CA PHE A 450 -7.89 1.87 -8.36
C PHE A 450 -8.31 1.03 -9.57
N ALA A 451 -9.18 1.55 -10.43
CA ALA A 451 -9.64 0.84 -11.61
C ALA A 451 -8.46 0.45 -12.54
N THR A 452 -7.51 1.37 -12.73
CA THR A 452 -6.31 1.10 -13.54
C THR A 452 -5.45 0.02 -12.89
N MET A 453 -5.14 0.12 -11.60
CA MET A 453 -4.34 -0.88 -10.87
C MET A 453 -5.02 -2.26 -10.85
N ILE A 454 -6.35 -2.34 -10.83
CA ILE A 454 -7.09 -3.60 -10.98
C ILE A 454 -6.87 -4.19 -12.37
N LEU A 455 -6.98 -3.37 -13.42
CA LEU A 455 -6.75 -3.82 -14.80
C LEU A 455 -5.28 -4.18 -15.08
N GLU A 456 -4.36 -3.78 -14.21
CA GLU A 456 -2.93 -4.12 -14.25
C GLU A 456 -2.58 -5.37 -13.43
N VAL A 457 -3.51 -5.93 -12.66
CA VAL A 457 -3.25 -7.03 -11.71
C VAL A 457 -2.61 -8.26 -12.37
N TYR A 458 -2.80 -8.45 -13.67
CA TYR A 458 -2.25 -9.57 -14.43
C TYR A 458 -0.72 -9.60 -14.43
N TYR A 459 -0.08 -8.43 -14.47
CA TYR A 459 1.36 -8.27 -14.63
C TYR A 459 1.99 -7.33 -13.58
N ARG A 460 1.18 -6.66 -12.74
CA ARG A 460 1.71 -5.76 -11.71
C ARG A 460 2.55 -6.50 -10.68
N HIS A 461 2.14 -7.69 -10.30
CA HIS A 461 2.86 -8.55 -9.38
C HIS A 461 2.96 -9.97 -9.96
N MET A 462 4.12 -10.62 -9.76
CA MET A 462 4.25 -12.04 -10.04
C MET A 462 3.29 -12.84 -9.16
N PRO A 463 2.71 -13.94 -9.65
CA PRO A 463 1.85 -14.80 -8.84
C PRO A 463 2.68 -15.47 -7.73
N LEU A 464 2.29 -15.27 -6.47
CA LEU A 464 3.02 -15.78 -5.30
C LEU A 464 3.12 -17.32 -5.26
N TYR A 465 2.15 -18.01 -5.83
CA TYR A 465 2.05 -19.47 -5.78
C TYR A 465 2.38 -20.16 -7.10
N ALA A 466 3.03 -19.48 -8.04
CA ALA A 466 3.61 -20.13 -9.22
C ALA A 466 5.00 -20.68 -8.88
N ASP A 467 5.40 -21.78 -9.52
CA ASP A 467 6.66 -22.50 -9.24
C ASP A 467 7.93 -21.61 -9.33
N ALA A 468 7.83 -20.47 -10.02
CA ALA A 468 8.93 -19.48 -10.14
C ALA A 468 8.90 -18.39 -9.05
N ALA A 469 7.90 -18.35 -8.18
CA ALA A 469 7.70 -17.28 -7.21
C ALA A 469 8.04 -17.67 -5.76
N ALA A 470 8.51 -18.90 -5.53
CA ALA A 470 8.89 -19.40 -4.20
C ALA A 470 10.07 -18.62 -3.56
N GLU A 471 10.77 -17.79 -4.35
CA GLU A 471 11.90 -16.97 -3.90
C GLU A 471 11.49 -15.57 -3.38
N ASP A 472 10.19 -15.21 -3.50
CA ASP A 472 9.69 -13.86 -3.17
C ASP A 472 9.01 -13.74 -1.78
N GLU A 473 9.16 -14.74 -0.93
CA GLU A 473 8.63 -14.70 0.44
C GLU A 473 9.51 -13.84 1.35
N PHE A 474 8.88 -13.13 2.31
CA PHE A 474 9.67 -12.48 3.36
C PHE A 474 10.45 -13.54 4.15
N PRO A 475 11.76 -13.36 4.39
CA PRO A 475 12.48 -14.23 5.31
C PRO A 475 11.93 -13.99 6.71
N LEU A 476 11.40 -15.03 7.32
CA LEU A 476 10.96 -15.04 8.73
C LEU A 476 12.15 -15.20 9.68
#